data_4b68149a09a86147295f80273d0c909b
#
_entry.id   4b68149a09a86147295f80273d0c909b
#
_cell.length_a   1.000
_cell.length_b   1.000
_cell.length_c   1.000
_cell.angle_alpha   90.00
_cell.angle_beta   90.00
_cell.angle_gamma   90.00
#
_symmetry.space_group_name_H-M   'P 1'
#
loop_
_entity.id
_entity.type
_entity.pdbx_description
1 polymer ?
#
loop_
_entity_poly.entity_id
_entity_poly.type
_entity_poly.pdbx_seq_one_letter_code
_entity_poly.pdbx_strand_id
1 'polypeptide(L)'
;FPIYWQECCGAWDWKLHSVPNDGIDEKWPFRCGVLRTEDNGKSFHIEGYLKVQTSLWENNIAEYENGKLVMLMRAEFTGYLYRSFSDDYGKTWSKPEKTDIPNPASKITLLKSGNNILLIHNPTMCQEFCNWNKRKPLEMWISSDGTRTWNKKIPLTKVDEPFFYPHGFVDSQKNLIYIACENSQEHFLLKIPINEIEG
;
A
#
# COMPACT_ATOMS: atom_id res chain seq x y z
N PHE A 1 -0.72 -3.75 -12.18
CA PHE A 1 0.41 -3.32 -11.34
C PHE A 1 0.05 -2.00 -10.66
N PRO A 2 0.24 -1.87 -9.33
CA PRO A 2 0.06 -0.59 -8.64
C PRO A 2 1.13 0.41 -9.10
N ILE A 3 0.72 1.65 -9.35
CA ILE A 3 1.62 2.75 -9.70
C ILE A 3 1.23 4.01 -8.94
N TYR A 4 2.20 4.87 -8.70
CA TYR A 4 1.97 6.25 -8.28
C TYR A 4 2.86 7.16 -9.12
N TRP A 5 2.43 8.41 -9.28
CA TRP A 5 3.17 9.40 -10.07
C TRP A 5 2.91 10.81 -9.56
N GLN A 6 3.78 11.69 -9.94
CA GLN A 6 3.61 13.11 -9.73
C GLN A 6 3.14 13.74 -11.04
N GLU A 7 2.05 14.45 -11.01
CA GLU A 7 1.60 15.28 -12.12
C GLU A 7 2.45 16.55 -12.16
N CYS A 8 3.51 16.55 -12.96
CA CYS A 8 4.29 17.73 -13.27
C CYS A 8 4.52 17.80 -14.78
N CYS A 9 4.53 18.99 -15.31
CA CYS A 9 4.83 19.25 -16.69
C CYS A 9 6.29 19.63 -16.82
N GLY A 10 7.04 18.81 -17.48
CA GLY A 10 8.44 19.07 -17.83
C GLY A 10 9.43 18.25 -17.02
N ALA A 11 10.70 18.56 -17.25
CA ALA A 11 11.81 17.81 -16.69
C ALA A 11 11.76 17.80 -15.15
N TRP A 12 12.12 16.68 -14.58
CA TRP A 12 12.32 16.52 -13.15
C TRP A 12 13.28 17.59 -12.62
N ASP A 13 12.73 18.62 -12.00
CA ASP A 13 13.49 19.59 -11.21
C ASP A 13 13.00 19.50 -9.78
N TRP A 14 13.78 18.91 -8.91
CA TRP A 14 13.49 18.82 -7.48
C TRP A 14 13.33 20.19 -6.78
N LYS A 15 13.73 21.27 -7.45
CA LYS A 15 13.59 22.66 -6.97
C LYS A 15 12.29 23.32 -7.44
N LEU A 16 11.67 22.82 -8.51
CA LEU A 16 10.46 23.35 -9.09
C LEU A 16 9.30 22.41 -8.78
N HIS A 17 8.71 22.58 -7.64
CA HIS A 17 7.43 21.93 -7.31
C HIS A 17 6.23 22.70 -7.89
N SER A 18 6.42 23.49 -8.92
CA SER A 18 5.34 24.20 -9.60
C SER A 18 4.84 23.36 -10.76
N VAL A 19 3.71 22.71 -10.53
CA VAL A 19 2.90 22.09 -11.58
C VAL A 19 2.07 23.20 -12.24
N PRO A 20 1.97 23.29 -13.57
CA PRO A 20 1.06 24.25 -14.19
C PRO A 20 -0.35 24.03 -13.69
N ASN A 21 -1.02 25.12 -13.48
CA ASN A 21 -2.38 25.19 -12.95
C ASN A 21 -3.39 24.77 -14.04
N ASP A 22 -3.50 23.47 -14.25
CA ASP A 22 -4.52 22.84 -15.10
C ASP A 22 -5.71 22.30 -14.28
N GLY A 23 -5.88 22.83 -13.06
CA GLY A 23 -6.87 22.36 -12.08
C GLY A 23 -6.35 21.29 -11.13
N ILE A 24 -5.04 21.01 -11.17
CA ILE A 24 -4.36 20.14 -10.21
C ILE A 24 -4.09 20.97 -8.95
N ASP A 25 -4.33 20.36 -7.79
CA ASP A 25 -3.91 20.95 -6.53
C ASP A 25 -2.37 20.90 -6.44
N GLU A 26 -1.70 21.99 -6.73
CA GLU A 26 -0.23 22.11 -6.73
C GLU A 26 0.42 21.69 -5.41
N LYS A 27 -0.35 21.80 -4.32
CA LYS A 27 0.11 21.42 -2.99
C LYS A 27 0.22 19.89 -2.85
N TRP A 28 -0.57 19.12 -3.61
CA TRP A 28 -0.65 17.66 -3.49
C TRP A 28 -0.55 16.99 -4.85
N PRO A 29 0.65 16.99 -5.47
CA PRO A 29 0.79 16.58 -6.86
C PRO A 29 0.79 15.06 -7.09
N PHE A 30 0.92 14.25 -6.02
CA PHE A 30 1.02 12.81 -6.16
C PHE A 30 -0.33 12.13 -6.30
N ARG A 31 -0.40 11.17 -7.22
CA ARG A 31 -1.56 10.38 -7.58
C ARG A 31 -1.24 8.89 -7.50
N CYS A 32 -2.27 8.09 -7.28
CA CYS A 32 -2.21 6.64 -7.34
C CYS A 32 -3.12 6.10 -8.43
N GLY A 33 -2.76 4.95 -8.95
CA GLY A 33 -3.53 4.22 -9.93
C GLY A 33 -2.91 2.87 -10.22
N VAL A 34 -3.26 2.32 -11.36
CA VAL A 34 -2.75 1.04 -11.83
C VAL A 34 -2.29 1.13 -13.27
N LEU A 35 -1.27 0.36 -13.60
CA LEU A 35 -0.91 0.00 -14.96
C LEU A 35 -1.55 -1.36 -15.24
N ARG A 36 -2.52 -1.40 -16.15
CA ARG A 36 -3.32 -2.59 -16.49
C ARG A 36 -3.02 -3.07 -17.89
N THR A 37 -3.00 -4.37 -18.11
CA THR A 37 -2.89 -5.03 -19.40
C THR A 37 -3.97 -6.09 -19.54
N GLU A 38 -4.50 -6.29 -20.73
CA GLU A 38 -5.46 -7.36 -21.08
C GLU A 38 -4.91 -8.32 -22.15
N ASP A 39 -3.69 -8.09 -22.63
CA ASP A 39 -3.08 -8.79 -23.76
C ASP A 39 -1.69 -9.36 -23.42
N ASN A 40 -1.50 -9.76 -22.16
CA ASN A 40 -0.25 -10.30 -21.64
C ASN A 40 0.95 -9.36 -21.77
N GLY A 41 0.73 -8.07 -21.56
CA GLY A 41 1.79 -7.08 -21.52
C GLY A 41 2.20 -6.51 -22.87
N LYS A 42 1.42 -6.73 -23.92
CA LYS A 42 1.67 -6.10 -25.25
C LYS A 42 1.22 -4.66 -25.28
N SER A 43 0.18 -4.33 -24.53
CA SER A 43 -0.30 -2.96 -24.33
C SER A 43 -0.63 -2.71 -22.86
N PHE A 44 -0.61 -1.45 -22.46
CA PHE A 44 -0.90 -1.03 -21.09
C PHE A 44 -1.81 0.20 -21.08
N HIS A 45 -2.69 0.22 -20.07
CA HIS A 45 -3.58 1.32 -19.76
C HIS A 45 -3.32 1.82 -18.35
N ILE A 46 -3.29 3.14 -18.18
CA ILE A 46 -3.25 3.75 -16.83
C ILE A 46 -4.68 4.01 -16.41
N GLU A 47 -5.06 3.45 -15.26
CA GLU A 47 -6.41 3.57 -14.71
C GLU A 47 -6.36 4.06 -13.26
N GLY A 48 -7.50 4.59 -12.79
CA GLY A 48 -7.68 5.03 -11.41
C GLY A 48 -7.54 6.52 -11.24
N TYR A 49 -6.41 7.13 -11.55
CA TYR A 49 -6.17 8.58 -11.39
C TYR A 49 -6.64 9.12 -10.02
N LEU A 50 -6.36 8.34 -8.97
CA LEU A 50 -6.89 8.59 -7.63
C LEU A 50 -6.17 9.75 -6.96
N LYS A 51 -6.93 10.71 -6.45
CA LYS A 51 -6.43 11.88 -5.75
C LYS A 51 -7.28 12.26 -4.54
N VAL A 52 -6.65 12.87 -3.56
CA VAL A 52 -7.27 13.45 -2.37
C VAL A 52 -6.53 14.73 -1.99
N GLN A 53 -6.98 15.42 -0.94
CA GLN A 53 -6.31 16.61 -0.44
C GLN A 53 -5.05 16.30 0.38
N THR A 54 -4.24 15.34 -0.10
CA THR A 54 -2.90 15.02 0.39
C THR A 54 -2.16 14.23 -0.68
N SER A 55 -0.82 14.11 -0.55
CA SER A 55 -0.04 13.26 -1.45
C SER A 55 -0.31 11.80 -1.19
N LEU A 56 -0.71 11.07 -2.24
CA LEU A 56 -0.80 9.62 -2.24
C LEU A 56 0.48 9.04 -2.84
N TRP A 57 1.10 8.12 -2.09
CA TRP A 57 2.34 7.46 -2.46
C TRP A 57 2.13 5.98 -2.72
N GLU A 58 3.20 5.21 -2.58
CA GLU A 58 3.22 3.78 -2.88
C GLU A 58 1.92 3.09 -2.44
N ASN A 59 1.14 2.74 -3.42
CA ASN A 59 -0.06 1.96 -3.24
C ASN A 59 0.23 0.47 -3.41
N ASN A 60 -0.68 -0.34 -2.90
CA ASN A 60 -0.65 -1.78 -3.12
C ASN A 60 -2.06 -2.29 -3.35
N ILE A 61 -2.20 -3.33 -4.17
CA ILE A 61 -3.50 -3.89 -4.55
C ILE A 61 -3.55 -5.39 -4.28
N ALA A 62 -4.74 -5.86 -3.95
CA ALA A 62 -5.03 -7.27 -3.85
C ALA A 62 -6.43 -7.57 -4.36
N GLU A 63 -6.61 -8.73 -4.97
CA GLU A 63 -7.90 -9.26 -5.35
C GLU A 63 -8.49 -10.05 -4.18
N TYR A 64 -9.66 -9.64 -3.67
CA TYR A 64 -10.31 -10.31 -2.55
C TYR A 64 -11.47 -11.21 -2.98
N GLU A 65 -12.04 -10.94 -4.14
CA GLU A 65 -13.07 -11.75 -4.79
C GLU A 65 -12.86 -11.63 -6.30
N ASN A 66 -13.32 -12.58 -7.11
CA ASN A 66 -13.11 -12.59 -8.55
C ASN A 66 -13.50 -11.25 -9.21
N GLY A 67 -12.51 -10.57 -9.77
CA GLY A 67 -12.64 -9.24 -10.39
C GLY A 67 -12.76 -8.07 -9.41
N LYS A 68 -12.88 -8.33 -8.11
CA LYS A 68 -12.98 -7.30 -7.08
C LYS A 68 -11.64 -7.05 -6.42
N LEU A 69 -11.17 -5.83 -6.54
CA LEU A 69 -9.87 -5.41 -6.05
C LEU A 69 -10.01 -4.38 -4.94
N VAL A 70 -9.09 -4.42 -4.01
CA VAL A 70 -8.86 -3.35 -3.04
C VAL A 70 -7.49 -2.74 -3.27
N MET A 71 -7.40 -1.43 -3.22
CA MET A 71 -6.17 -0.66 -3.20
C MET A 71 -6.05 0.04 -1.87
N LEU A 72 -4.94 -0.17 -1.16
CA LEU A 72 -4.52 0.66 -0.04
C LEU A 72 -3.39 1.58 -0.48
N MET A 73 -3.44 2.83 -0.02
CA MET A 73 -2.53 3.89 -0.45
C MET A 73 -1.91 4.55 0.77
N ARG A 74 -0.58 4.67 0.76
CA ARG A 74 0.15 5.51 1.69
C ARG A 74 -0.24 6.97 1.45
N ALA A 75 -0.48 7.70 2.54
CA ALA A 75 -0.83 9.13 2.48
C ALA A 75 0.02 9.94 3.46
N GLU A 76 0.49 11.10 3.01
CA GLU A 76 1.27 12.01 3.84
C GLU A 76 0.37 12.79 4.82
N PHE A 77 0.91 13.15 5.97
CA PHE A 77 0.31 14.05 6.99
C PHE A 77 -1.04 13.63 7.57
N THR A 78 -1.57 12.47 7.20
CA THR A 78 -2.91 12.05 7.65
C THR A 78 -2.87 11.11 8.85
N GLY A 79 -1.78 10.39 9.03
CA GLY A 79 -1.62 9.34 10.04
C GLY A 79 -2.37 8.05 9.72
N TYR A 80 -3.02 7.95 8.55
CA TYR A 80 -3.84 6.81 8.15
C TYR A 80 -3.68 6.49 6.66
N LEU A 81 -3.93 5.23 6.29
CA LEU A 81 -4.03 4.82 4.90
C LEU A 81 -5.32 5.35 4.25
N TYR A 82 -5.30 5.46 2.94
CA TYR A 82 -6.50 5.60 2.11
C TYR A 82 -6.81 4.30 1.39
N ARG A 83 -8.08 4.12 1.02
CA ARG A 83 -8.59 2.92 0.38
C ARG A 83 -9.46 3.26 -0.82
N SER A 84 -9.40 2.44 -1.87
CA SER A 84 -10.30 2.46 -3.02
C SER A 84 -10.60 1.04 -3.46
N PHE A 85 -11.78 0.83 -4.07
CA PHE A 85 -12.23 -0.47 -4.56
C PHE A 85 -12.48 -0.42 -6.07
N SER A 86 -12.32 -1.57 -6.69
CA SER A 86 -12.71 -1.83 -8.07
C SER A 86 -13.53 -3.12 -8.11
N ASP A 87 -14.62 -3.14 -8.89
CA ASP A 87 -15.48 -4.30 -9.13
C ASP A 87 -15.37 -4.84 -10.57
N ASP A 88 -14.41 -4.35 -11.35
CA ASP A 88 -14.29 -4.60 -12.80
C ASP A 88 -12.85 -4.86 -13.24
N TYR A 89 -12.10 -5.64 -12.42
CA TYR A 89 -10.69 -5.99 -12.69
C TYR A 89 -9.75 -4.78 -12.80
N GLY A 90 -10.04 -3.70 -12.07
CA GLY A 90 -9.19 -2.52 -12.00
C GLY A 90 -9.38 -1.53 -13.15
N LYS A 91 -10.45 -1.63 -13.94
CA LYS A 91 -10.78 -0.66 -14.98
C LYS A 91 -11.28 0.65 -14.38
N THR A 92 -12.16 0.54 -13.40
CA THR A 92 -12.64 1.70 -12.65
C THR A 92 -12.42 1.53 -11.16
N TRP A 93 -12.30 2.65 -10.46
CA TRP A 93 -12.00 2.69 -9.03
C TRP A 93 -12.92 3.66 -8.31
N SER A 94 -13.36 3.29 -7.12
CA SER A 94 -14.13 4.18 -6.27
C SER A 94 -13.31 5.40 -5.86
N LYS A 95 -14.00 6.49 -5.46
CA LYS A 95 -13.31 7.62 -4.85
C LYS A 95 -12.53 7.14 -3.61
N PRO A 96 -11.26 7.55 -3.43
CA PRO A 96 -10.49 7.18 -2.26
C PRO A 96 -11.15 7.68 -0.97
N GLU A 97 -11.23 6.80 0.02
CA GLU A 97 -11.70 7.10 1.37
C GLU A 97 -10.57 6.98 2.38
N LYS A 98 -10.54 7.87 3.36
CA LYS A 98 -9.64 7.76 4.50
C LYS A 98 -10.11 6.59 5.36
N THR A 99 -9.19 5.68 5.71
CA THR A 99 -9.48 4.55 6.60
C THR A 99 -9.19 4.88 8.06
N ASP A 100 -9.51 3.94 8.94
CA ASP A 100 -9.08 3.91 10.34
C ASP A 100 -7.79 3.10 10.56
N ILE A 101 -7.10 2.69 9.47
CA ILE A 101 -5.84 1.96 9.53
C ILE A 101 -4.70 2.94 9.78
N PRO A 102 -4.09 2.95 10.99
CA PRO A 102 -3.00 3.87 11.30
C PRO A 102 -1.79 3.59 10.41
N ASN A 103 -1.12 4.65 9.97
CA ASN A 103 0.11 4.52 9.19
C ASN A 103 0.96 5.79 9.31
N PRO A 104 2.27 5.68 9.62
CA PRO A 104 3.18 6.82 9.79
C PRO A 104 3.78 7.27 8.46
N ALA A 105 3.00 7.35 7.40
CA ALA A 105 3.46 7.57 6.05
C ALA A 105 4.58 6.58 5.67
N SER A 106 4.33 5.29 5.89
CA SER A 106 5.23 4.17 5.58
C SER A 106 4.64 3.30 4.48
N LYS A 107 5.52 2.79 3.61
CA LYS A 107 5.15 1.80 2.58
C LYS A 107 4.49 0.58 3.22
N ILE A 108 3.52 0.03 2.53
CA ILE A 108 2.79 -1.18 2.92
C ILE A 108 2.98 -2.29 1.90
N THR A 109 2.58 -3.51 2.27
CA THR A 109 2.43 -4.63 1.33
C THR A 109 1.10 -5.32 1.57
N LEU A 110 0.35 -5.57 0.49
CA LEU A 110 -0.82 -6.44 0.48
C LEU A 110 -0.45 -7.77 -0.20
N LEU A 111 -0.81 -8.87 0.45
CA LEU A 111 -0.67 -10.21 -0.12
C LEU A 111 -2.02 -10.92 -0.06
N LYS A 112 -2.26 -11.85 -1.00
CA LYS A 112 -3.39 -12.76 -0.92
C LYS A 112 -2.91 -14.13 -0.46
N SER A 113 -3.58 -14.71 0.55
CA SER A 113 -3.40 -16.07 1.01
C SER A 113 -4.76 -16.73 1.17
N GLY A 114 -5.09 -17.71 0.33
CA GLY A 114 -6.42 -18.29 0.27
C GLY A 114 -7.49 -17.22 0.03
N ASN A 115 -8.45 -17.12 0.93
CA ASN A 115 -9.51 -16.10 0.91
C ASN A 115 -9.14 -14.84 1.69
N ASN A 116 -7.96 -14.80 2.31
CA ASN A 116 -7.54 -13.70 3.16
C ASN A 116 -6.66 -12.70 2.41
N ILE A 117 -6.79 -11.43 2.77
CA ILE A 117 -5.85 -10.36 2.46
C ILE A 117 -4.97 -10.14 3.69
N LEU A 118 -3.68 -10.13 3.48
CA LEU A 118 -2.67 -9.86 4.50
C LEU A 118 -2.11 -8.47 4.25
N LEU A 119 -2.25 -7.57 5.21
CA LEU A 119 -1.62 -6.25 5.21
C LEU A 119 -0.40 -6.28 6.10
N ILE A 120 0.77 -6.05 5.53
CA ILE A 120 2.02 -5.88 6.27
C ILE A 120 2.34 -4.39 6.31
N HIS A 121 2.36 -3.82 7.53
CA HIS A 121 2.53 -2.39 7.70
C HIS A 121 3.02 -1.99 9.10
N ASN A 122 3.22 -0.69 9.30
CA ASN A 122 3.49 -0.11 10.63
C ASN A 122 2.21 0.54 11.15
N PRO A 123 1.52 -0.01 12.17
CA PRO A 123 0.21 0.48 12.64
C PRO A 123 0.33 1.64 13.64
N THR A 124 1.24 2.56 13.41
CA THR A 124 1.43 3.73 14.27
C THR A 124 0.90 4.98 13.58
N MET A 125 0.00 5.70 14.23
CA MET A 125 -0.49 6.97 13.73
C MET A 125 0.60 8.04 13.88
N CYS A 126 0.94 8.70 12.77
CA CYS A 126 1.86 9.83 12.76
C CYS A 126 1.50 10.79 11.63
N GLN A 127 1.36 12.06 11.95
CA GLN A 127 1.05 13.14 11.01
C GLN A 127 2.28 13.97 10.64
N GLU A 128 3.46 13.57 11.11
CA GLU A 128 4.72 14.22 10.78
C GLU A 128 5.28 13.65 9.47
N PHE A 129 5.94 14.51 8.69
CA PHE A 129 6.58 14.09 7.46
C PHE A 129 7.79 13.17 7.74
N CYS A 130 7.82 12.00 7.10
CA CYS A 130 8.96 11.07 7.10
C CYS A 130 9.58 10.79 8.48
N ASN A 131 8.76 10.67 9.53
CA ASN A 131 9.30 10.30 10.84
C ASN A 131 9.59 8.78 10.91
N TRP A 132 10.83 8.42 10.58
CA TRP A 132 11.32 7.03 10.56
C TRP A 132 11.17 6.31 11.91
N ASN A 133 11.34 7.04 13.03
CA ASN A 133 11.20 6.48 14.38
C ASN A 133 9.78 6.03 14.72
N LYS A 134 8.79 6.44 13.93
CA LYS A 134 7.39 6.03 14.08
C LYS A 134 7.03 4.80 13.24
N ARG A 135 7.94 4.30 12.40
CA ARG A 135 7.72 3.11 11.57
C ARG A 135 7.94 1.82 12.35
N LYS A 136 7.20 1.66 13.44
CA LYS A 136 7.28 0.52 14.36
C LYS A 136 5.97 0.30 15.13
N PRO A 137 5.67 -0.94 15.55
CA PRO A 137 6.29 -2.17 15.08
C PRO A 137 5.97 -2.45 13.61
N LEU A 138 6.50 -3.53 13.05
CA LEU A 138 5.95 -4.14 11.83
C LEU A 138 4.91 -5.17 12.25
N GLU A 139 3.70 -5.10 11.67
CA GLU A 139 2.62 -6.05 11.93
C GLU A 139 2.06 -6.63 10.63
N MET A 140 1.43 -7.79 10.75
CA MET A 140 0.58 -8.40 9.72
C MET A 140 -0.87 -8.41 10.22
N TRP A 141 -1.75 -7.74 9.49
CA TRP A 141 -3.19 -7.75 9.74
C TRP A 141 -3.91 -8.60 8.70
N ILE A 142 -4.88 -9.40 9.13
CA ILE A 142 -5.59 -10.37 8.29
C ILE A 142 -7.04 -9.97 8.16
N SER A 143 -7.52 -9.90 6.92
CA SER A 143 -8.88 -9.55 6.55
C SER A 143 -9.44 -10.58 5.57
N SER A 144 -10.69 -10.98 5.76
CA SER A 144 -11.44 -11.87 4.86
C SER A 144 -12.53 -11.16 4.04
N ASP A 145 -12.64 -9.82 4.19
CA ASP A 145 -13.72 -9.02 3.59
C ASP A 145 -13.21 -7.83 2.74
N GLY A 146 -12.01 -7.99 2.18
CA GLY A 146 -11.39 -6.94 1.35
C GLY A 146 -10.93 -5.73 2.14
N THR A 147 -10.35 -5.95 3.32
CA THR A 147 -9.79 -4.91 4.21
C THR A 147 -10.81 -4.00 4.91
N ARG A 148 -12.08 -4.39 4.94
CA ARG A 148 -13.12 -3.63 5.67
C ARG A 148 -13.02 -3.86 7.16
N THR A 149 -12.75 -5.12 7.57
CA THR A 149 -12.47 -5.49 8.97
C THR A 149 -11.22 -6.35 9.08
N TRP A 150 -10.67 -6.44 10.28
CA TRP A 150 -9.44 -7.17 10.58
C TRP A 150 -9.70 -8.27 11.60
N ASN A 151 -9.64 -9.52 11.14
CA ASN A 151 -9.90 -10.71 11.95
C ASN A 151 -8.77 -10.98 12.97
N LYS A 152 -7.53 -10.71 12.57
CA LYS A 152 -6.33 -10.99 13.36
C LYS A 152 -5.25 -9.94 13.10
N LYS A 153 -4.48 -9.62 14.13
CA LYS A 153 -3.34 -8.71 14.07
C LYS A 153 -2.16 -9.39 14.73
N ILE A 154 -1.08 -9.57 13.98
CA ILE A 154 0.08 -10.36 14.41
C ILE A 154 1.31 -9.45 14.39
N PRO A 155 1.96 -9.19 15.53
CA PRO A 155 3.23 -8.48 15.55
C PRO A 155 4.33 -9.35 14.90
N LEU A 156 5.06 -8.78 13.96
CA LEU A 156 6.18 -9.43 13.28
C LEU A 156 7.53 -9.04 13.90
N THR A 157 7.58 -7.87 14.56
CA THR A 157 8.77 -7.36 15.24
C THR A 157 8.41 -6.87 16.63
N LYS A 158 9.42 -6.62 17.46
CA LYS A 158 9.18 -6.02 18.77
C LYS A 158 8.68 -4.59 18.65
N VAL A 159 7.93 -4.14 19.65
CA VAL A 159 7.22 -2.84 19.67
C VAL A 159 8.15 -1.64 19.40
N ASP A 160 9.38 -1.69 19.91
CA ASP A 160 10.32 -0.56 19.81
C ASP A 160 11.33 -0.68 18.67
N GLU A 161 11.28 -1.76 17.90
CA GLU A 161 12.18 -1.97 16.76
C GLU A 161 11.59 -1.39 15.47
N PRO A 162 12.21 -0.37 14.87
CA PRO A 162 11.76 0.17 13.60
C PRO A 162 12.13 -0.79 12.47
N PHE A 163 11.12 -1.24 11.74
CA PHE A 163 11.25 -1.98 10.48
C PHE A 163 10.29 -1.39 9.46
N PHE A 164 10.77 -1.21 8.25
CA PHE A 164 10.01 -0.53 7.21
C PHE A 164 10.27 -1.13 5.83
N TYR A 165 9.58 -0.60 4.82
CA TYR A 165 9.62 -1.06 3.43
C TYR A 165 9.36 -2.57 3.29
N PRO A 166 8.31 -3.13 3.91
CA PRO A 166 7.99 -4.53 3.73
C PRO A 166 7.70 -4.82 2.27
N HIS A 167 8.21 -5.95 1.79
CA HIS A 167 7.87 -6.53 0.50
C HIS A 167 7.82 -8.04 0.65
N GLY A 168 6.83 -8.72 0.03
CA GLY A 168 6.68 -10.13 0.25
C GLY A 168 5.89 -10.85 -0.82
N PHE A 169 5.82 -12.15 -0.68
CA PHE A 169 5.00 -13.03 -1.49
C PHE A 169 4.58 -14.27 -0.70
N VAL A 170 3.52 -14.93 -1.17
CA VAL A 170 3.00 -16.18 -0.63
C VAL A 170 3.45 -17.33 -1.53
N ASP A 171 4.15 -18.28 -0.96
CA ASP A 171 4.52 -19.56 -1.60
C ASP A 171 3.57 -20.65 -1.08
N SER A 172 2.46 -20.85 -1.76
CA SER A 172 1.45 -21.83 -1.36
C SER A 172 1.95 -23.27 -1.47
N GLN A 173 2.94 -23.55 -2.37
CA GLN A 173 3.51 -24.88 -2.51
C GLN A 173 4.36 -25.27 -1.30
N LYS A 174 5.07 -24.29 -0.72
CA LYS A 174 5.87 -24.50 0.48
C LYS A 174 5.13 -24.19 1.78
N ASN A 175 3.88 -23.73 1.69
CA ASN A 175 3.11 -23.29 2.85
C ASN A 175 3.81 -22.15 3.64
N LEU A 176 4.41 -21.19 2.92
CA LEU A 176 5.21 -20.13 3.52
C LEU A 176 4.84 -18.75 2.95
N ILE A 177 4.91 -17.76 3.83
CA ILE A 177 4.93 -16.35 3.49
C ILE A 177 6.35 -15.83 3.69
N TYR A 178 6.89 -15.16 2.69
CA TYR A 178 8.19 -14.49 2.77
C TYR A 178 7.96 -12.99 2.82
N ILE A 179 8.60 -12.32 3.78
CA ILE A 179 8.55 -10.86 3.93
C ILE A 179 9.97 -10.35 4.09
N ALA A 180 10.45 -9.62 3.10
CA ALA A 180 11.66 -8.82 3.21
C ALA A 180 11.31 -7.47 3.85
N CYS A 181 12.10 -7.03 4.79
CA CYS A 181 12.00 -5.71 5.43
C CYS A 181 13.38 -5.22 5.85
N GLU A 182 13.48 -3.94 6.18
CA GLU A 182 14.75 -3.33 6.55
C GLU A 182 14.60 -2.42 7.77
N ASN A 183 15.69 -2.18 8.44
CA ASN A 183 15.89 -1.06 9.34
C ASN A 183 17.09 -0.22 8.86
N SER A 184 17.52 0.76 9.64
CA SER A 184 18.63 1.64 9.25
C SER A 184 20.00 0.96 9.13
N GLN A 185 20.14 -0.30 9.53
CA GLN A 185 21.42 -1.02 9.62
C GLN A 185 21.42 -2.33 8.86
N GLU A 186 20.29 -3.03 8.77
CA GLU A 186 20.21 -4.40 8.30
C GLU A 186 18.96 -4.67 7.46
N HIS A 187 19.04 -5.71 6.63
CA HIS A 187 17.93 -6.25 5.85
C HIS A 187 17.57 -7.63 6.38
N PHE A 188 16.27 -7.91 6.45
CA PHE A 188 15.73 -9.14 7.02
C PHE A 188 14.82 -9.85 6.04
N LEU A 189 14.80 -11.16 6.14
CA LEU A 189 13.84 -12.02 5.48
C LEU A 189 13.10 -12.85 6.53
N LEU A 190 11.85 -12.50 6.78
CA LEU A 190 10.96 -13.28 7.62
C LEU A 190 10.35 -14.41 6.80
N LYS A 191 10.23 -15.60 7.42
CA LYS A 191 9.55 -16.77 6.88
C LYS A 191 8.47 -17.19 7.86
N ILE A 192 7.22 -17.14 7.43
CA ILE A 192 6.06 -17.39 8.29
C ILE A 192 5.26 -18.53 7.69
N PRO A 193 5.04 -19.64 8.41
CA PRO A 193 4.16 -20.72 7.98
C PRO A 193 2.71 -20.23 7.84
N ILE A 194 2.04 -20.56 6.72
CA ILE A 194 0.67 -20.13 6.45
C ILE A 194 -0.30 -20.67 7.52
N ASN A 195 -0.10 -21.91 7.98
CA ASN A 195 -0.93 -22.51 9.01
C ASN A 195 -0.87 -21.81 10.38
N GLU A 196 0.16 -21.03 10.67
CA GLU A 196 0.24 -20.22 11.91
C GLU A 196 -0.65 -18.97 11.85
N ILE A 197 -1.08 -18.56 10.67
CA ILE A 197 -1.94 -17.39 10.51
C ILE A 197 -3.41 -17.74 10.32
N GLU A 198 -3.72 -18.96 9.86
CA GLU A 198 -5.08 -19.44 9.57
C GLU A 198 -5.78 -20.09 10.78
N GLY A 199 -5.05 -20.24 11.90
CA GLY A 199 -5.54 -20.84 13.16
C GLY A 199 -6.29 -19.85 14.06
#